data_63861b956cbe28b4fbc1504b784fdccd
#
_entry.id   63861b956cbe28b4fbc1504b784fdccd
#
_cell.length_a   1.000
_cell.length_b   1.000
_cell.length_c   1.000
_cell.angle_alpha   90.00
_cell.angle_beta   90.00
_cell.angle_gamma   90.00
#
_symmetry.space_group_name_H-M   'P 1'
#
loop_
_entity.id
_entity.type
_entity.pdbx_description
1 polymer ?
#
loop_
_entity_poly.entity_id
_entity_poly.type
_entity_poly.pdbx_seq_one_letter_code
_entity_poly.pdbx_strand_id
1 'polypeptide(L)'
;MYQIIKYLNIVGVFLGLACGLLLIQQPTNAATIPQTNIPITQEVKVDSNVLDHGVDGTCKWDVIKEGQDVVLNIHAGQLDNRYIINIFNDYKESSEINKIVIDPNVIAPKNSKGLFQSLLNVKEFVGLSNLDTSQVTNMEQMFASCGAKELDLSGWDTSNVTSMNSMFFQCNKLEKVNVQNWNTSNVEDMSGMFLSCSKLHKLDLSNFKIPNLKMAEVMFGNDAIYDLDIRNFDSSHANSYYLFENCQIYKITVGPKFTETFPDLYGADFPFEEDGIMYITTSNKWVALDGPDKGSKKDPHEMQNVTRTQPVTYEVEHMPLENKSYTEYKTIIRTINLHLRSAQGAFDTINTSIQQKATIHRQVTTDQNGQKTYGEWSQDYWEEYNAPHTSISNPNPAKVAKQIVDGNTQDQTVDIYY
;
A
#
# COMPACT_ATOMS: atom_id res chain seq x y z
N MET A 1 -12.72 -0.69 -18.23
CA MET A 1 -12.91 0.75 -17.94
C MET A 1 -14.22 1.07 -17.19
N TYR A 2 -15.37 0.50 -17.52
CA TYR A 2 -16.65 0.79 -16.82
C TYR A 2 -16.82 0.12 -15.45
N GLN A 3 -16.11 -0.97 -15.19
CA GLN A 3 -16.15 -1.70 -13.92
C GLN A 3 -15.19 -1.11 -12.85
N ILE A 4 -14.07 -0.51 -13.25
CA ILE A 4 -13.12 0.15 -12.34
C ILE A 4 -13.76 1.34 -11.61
N ILE A 5 -14.66 2.07 -12.29
CA ILE A 5 -15.41 3.17 -11.68
C ILE A 5 -16.35 2.69 -10.55
N LYS A 6 -16.78 1.43 -10.59
CA LYS A 6 -17.69 0.88 -9.58
C LYS A 6 -16.98 0.57 -8.26
N TYR A 7 -15.70 0.16 -8.32
CA TYR A 7 -14.90 -0.12 -7.13
C TYR A 7 -14.37 1.16 -6.46
N LEU A 8 -14.02 2.18 -7.25
CA LEU A 8 -13.67 3.51 -6.70
C LEU A 8 -14.84 4.19 -5.97
N ASN A 9 -16.09 3.89 -6.35
CA ASN A 9 -17.28 4.44 -5.68
C ASN A 9 -17.70 3.70 -4.40
N ILE A 10 -17.20 2.47 -4.15
CA ILE A 10 -17.54 1.72 -2.94
C ILE A 10 -16.70 2.15 -1.73
N VAL A 11 -15.49 2.67 -1.96
CA VAL A 11 -14.63 3.20 -0.87
C VAL A 11 -15.05 4.64 -0.46
N GLY A 12 -15.80 5.35 -1.28
CA GLY A 12 -16.20 6.77 -1.06
C GLY A 12 -17.53 7.00 -0.35
N VAL A 13 -18.33 5.98 0.02
CA VAL A 13 -19.74 6.17 0.45
C VAL A 13 -20.00 5.92 1.94
N PHE A 14 -19.01 5.64 2.76
CA PHE A 14 -19.21 5.47 4.21
C PHE A 14 -18.59 6.57 5.08
N LEU A 15 -18.88 7.84 4.77
CA LEU A 15 -18.68 8.95 5.72
C LEU A 15 -19.84 9.93 5.60
N GLY A 16 -20.85 9.68 6.39
CA GLY A 16 -21.92 10.65 6.57
C GLY A 16 -23.04 10.12 7.45
N LEU A 17 -23.22 10.78 8.59
CA LEU A 17 -24.35 10.77 9.51
C LEU A 17 -24.12 10.05 10.85
N ALA A 18 -23.76 10.86 11.86
CA ALA A 18 -24.53 11.03 13.10
C ALA A 18 -23.83 11.95 14.09
N CYS A 19 -24.07 13.27 14.03
CA CYS A 19 -23.92 14.15 15.18
C CYS A 19 -25.32 14.46 15.73
N GLY A 20 -25.71 13.70 16.76
CA GLY A 20 -26.85 14.05 17.61
C GLY A 20 -26.39 14.92 18.77
N LEU A 21 -26.87 16.16 18.80
CA LEU A 21 -26.72 17.06 19.97
C LEU A 21 -27.41 16.46 21.19
N LEU A 22 -26.66 16.28 22.28
CA LEU A 22 -27.23 16.18 23.62
C LEU A 22 -26.77 17.40 24.43
N LEU A 23 -27.68 18.33 24.64
CA LEU A 23 -27.56 19.39 25.63
C LEU A 23 -27.77 18.78 27.01
N ILE A 24 -26.72 18.78 27.86
CA ILE A 24 -26.85 18.49 29.26
C ILE A 24 -26.63 19.78 30.03
N GLN A 25 -27.67 20.23 30.72
CA GLN A 25 -27.65 21.34 31.68
C GLN A 25 -26.76 21.03 32.87
N GLN A 26 -25.95 22.00 33.27
CA GLN A 26 -25.18 21.96 34.50
C GLN A 26 -26.06 22.32 35.71
N PRO A 27 -25.93 21.64 36.84
CA PRO A 27 -26.40 22.16 38.11
C PRO A 27 -25.32 22.99 38.81
N THR A 28 -25.66 24.20 39.13
CA THR A 28 -24.92 25.10 40.01
C THR A 28 -24.97 24.60 41.47
N ASN A 29 -23.79 24.28 42.06
CA ASN A 29 -23.63 24.39 43.49
C ASN A 29 -22.15 24.65 43.82
N ALA A 30 -21.87 25.83 44.29
CA ALA A 30 -20.59 26.24 44.82
C ALA A 30 -20.37 25.67 46.22
N ALA A 31 -19.35 24.80 46.36
CA ALA A 31 -18.78 24.46 47.65
C ALA A 31 -17.35 24.99 47.71
N THR A 32 -17.13 25.94 48.59
CA THR A 32 -15.81 26.52 48.93
C THR A 32 -14.90 25.46 49.56
N ILE A 33 -13.76 25.19 48.92
CA ILE A 33 -12.68 24.36 49.47
C ILE A 33 -11.55 25.29 49.94
N PRO A 34 -10.95 25.07 51.12
CA PRO A 34 -9.88 25.92 51.65
C PRO A 34 -8.59 25.80 50.79
N GLN A 35 -8.00 26.94 50.48
CA GLN A 35 -6.68 27.01 49.83
C GLN A 35 -5.60 26.51 50.82
N THR A 36 -5.03 25.34 50.53
CA THR A 36 -3.73 24.95 51.05
C THR A 36 -2.68 25.33 50.02
N ASN A 37 -1.83 26.29 50.35
CA ASN A 37 -0.65 26.65 49.59
C ASN A 37 0.33 25.47 49.57
N ILE A 38 0.39 24.76 48.43
CA ILE A 38 1.47 23.85 48.12
C ILE A 38 2.44 24.64 47.24
N PRO A 39 3.73 24.72 47.55
CA PRO A 39 4.68 25.41 46.69
C PRO A 39 4.85 24.61 45.38
N ILE A 40 4.39 25.19 44.26
CA ILE A 40 4.66 24.69 42.92
C ILE A 40 6.08 25.15 42.58
N THR A 41 7.05 24.28 42.78
CA THR A 41 8.39 24.44 42.21
C THR A 41 8.92 23.07 41.78
N GLN A 42 8.47 22.62 40.68
CA GLN A 42 9.28 21.88 39.71
C GLN A 42 8.79 22.29 38.33
N GLU A 43 9.53 23.20 37.69
CA GLU A 43 9.49 23.34 36.24
C GLU A 43 9.83 21.97 35.64
N VAL A 44 8.84 21.28 35.14
CA VAL A 44 9.06 20.16 34.25
C VAL A 44 9.75 20.79 33.03
N LYS A 45 11.04 20.59 32.90
CA LYS A 45 11.75 20.86 31.63
C LYS A 45 11.05 20.04 30.57
N VAL A 46 10.17 20.67 29.83
CA VAL A 46 9.67 20.11 28.55
C VAL A 46 10.90 19.98 27.68
N ASP A 47 11.23 18.77 27.31
CA ASP A 47 12.33 18.51 26.39
C ASP A 47 12.02 19.28 25.10
N SER A 48 12.91 20.18 24.69
CA SER A 48 12.68 21.09 23.56
C SER A 48 12.49 20.35 22.21
N ASN A 49 12.63 19.04 22.22
CA ASN A 49 12.51 18.19 21.02
C ASN A 49 11.12 17.53 20.91
N VAL A 50 10.25 17.60 21.94
CA VAL A 50 8.90 17.06 21.88
C VAL A 50 7.99 18.04 21.14
N LEU A 51 7.42 17.60 20.02
CA LEU A 51 6.53 18.37 19.16
C LEU A 51 5.07 18.20 19.58
N ASP A 52 4.66 16.96 19.90
CA ASP A 52 3.30 16.64 20.38
C ASP A 52 3.34 15.38 21.25
N HIS A 53 2.29 15.14 22.02
CA HIS A 53 2.14 13.96 22.87
C HIS A 53 0.68 13.73 23.26
N GLY A 54 0.36 12.49 23.61
CA GLY A 54 -1.00 12.16 24.01
C GLY A 54 -1.17 10.74 24.50
N VAL A 55 -2.42 10.28 24.45
CA VAL A 55 -2.81 8.92 24.82
C VAL A 55 -3.79 8.39 23.81
N ASP A 56 -3.58 7.14 23.37
CA ASP A 56 -4.51 6.38 22.56
C ASP A 56 -4.81 5.05 23.24
N GLY A 57 -6.07 4.82 23.62
CA GLY A 57 -6.42 3.72 24.52
C GLY A 57 -5.71 3.88 25.87
N THR A 58 -4.78 2.98 26.16
CA THR A 58 -3.88 3.09 27.34
C THR A 58 -2.42 3.33 26.93
N CYS A 59 -2.12 3.37 25.62
CA CYS A 59 -0.80 3.72 25.13
C CYS A 59 -0.55 5.22 25.26
N LYS A 60 0.57 5.61 25.85
CA LYS A 60 1.10 6.96 25.67
C LYS A 60 1.82 7.03 24.33
N TRP A 61 1.84 8.19 23.75
CA TRP A 61 2.62 8.46 22.55
C TRP A 61 3.20 9.87 22.62
N ASP A 62 4.33 10.05 21.94
CA ASP A 62 4.92 11.37 21.71
C ASP A 62 5.48 11.45 20.28
N VAL A 63 5.53 12.67 19.79
CA VAL A 63 6.21 13.02 18.54
C VAL A 63 7.41 13.85 18.87
N ILE A 64 8.59 13.41 18.45
CA ILE A 64 9.84 14.11 18.72
C ILE A 64 10.57 14.42 17.42
N LYS A 65 11.42 15.44 17.47
CA LYS A 65 12.35 15.75 16.35
C LYS A 65 13.73 15.21 16.67
N GLU A 66 14.19 14.26 15.85
CA GLU A 66 15.54 13.67 15.91
C GLU A 66 16.34 14.02 14.64
N GLY A 67 17.10 15.09 14.68
CA GLY A 67 17.85 15.56 13.51
C GLY A 67 16.93 15.97 12.36
N GLN A 68 16.92 15.18 11.29
CA GLN A 68 16.03 15.39 10.13
C GLN A 68 14.72 14.59 10.25
N ASP A 69 14.61 13.69 11.20
CA ASP A 69 13.47 12.81 11.35
C ASP A 69 12.45 13.40 12.34
N VAL A 70 11.18 13.19 12.02
CA VAL A 70 10.04 13.40 12.90
C VAL A 70 9.52 12.02 13.27
N VAL A 71 9.71 11.67 14.53
CA VAL A 71 9.52 10.31 15.04
C VAL A 71 8.27 10.25 15.91
N LEU A 72 7.36 9.36 15.60
CA LEU A 72 6.26 8.97 16.48
C LEU A 72 6.70 7.79 17.33
N ASN A 73 6.77 7.96 18.65
CA ASN A 73 6.97 6.89 19.62
C ASN A 73 5.63 6.43 20.18
N ILE A 74 5.38 5.13 20.19
CA ILE A 74 4.20 4.49 20.76
C ILE A 74 4.67 3.63 21.94
N HIS A 75 4.27 4.02 23.15
CA HIS A 75 4.70 3.37 24.38
C HIS A 75 3.76 2.24 24.78
N ALA A 76 4.24 1.40 25.71
CA ALA A 76 3.50 0.23 26.20
C ALA A 76 2.05 0.54 26.58
N GLY A 77 1.14 -0.37 26.22
CA GLY A 77 -0.29 -0.26 26.50
C GLY A 77 -1.14 -0.88 25.40
N GLN A 78 -2.45 -0.71 25.51
CA GLN A 78 -3.44 -1.15 24.52
C GLN A 78 -3.82 0.05 23.65
N LEU A 79 -3.59 -0.05 22.34
CA LEU A 79 -4.08 0.92 21.36
C LEU A 79 -5.61 0.85 21.23
N ASP A 80 -6.24 1.99 20.97
CA ASP A 80 -7.66 2.06 20.67
C ASP A 80 -7.92 1.68 19.19
N ASN A 81 -9.18 1.42 18.89
CA ASN A 81 -9.62 1.04 17.54
C ASN A 81 -9.78 2.29 16.66
N ARG A 82 -8.66 2.88 16.23
CA ARG A 82 -8.64 4.04 15.33
C ARG A 82 -7.35 4.05 14.49
N TYR A 83 -7.36 4.82 13.43
CA TYR A 83 -6.15 5.04 12.63
C TYR A 83 -5.13 5.87 13.41
N ILE A 84 -3.87 5.50 13.36
CA ILE A 84 -2.78 6.25 14.01
C ILE A 84 -2.77 7.71 13.55
N ILE A 85 -3.06 7.99 12.28
CA ILE A 85 -3.16 9.35 11.75
C ILE A 85 -4.22 10.21 12.46
N ASN A 86 -5.24 9.60 13.07
CA ASN A 86 -6.34 10.31 13.74
C ASN A 86 -6.06 10.61 15.21
N ILE A 87 -4.93 10.18 15.76
CA ILE A 87 -4.55 10.55 17.14
C ILE A 87 -4.07 12.01 17.23
N PHE A 88 -3.68 12.60 16.09
CA PHE A 88 -3.20 13.97 16.02
C PHE A 88 -4.35 14.96 15.85
N ASN A 89 -4.26 16.08 16.55
CA ASN A 89 -5.21 17.17 16.43
C ASN A 89 -5.00 18.00 15.15
N ASP A 90 -3.79 17.96 14.58
CA ASP A 90 -3.41 18.68 13.37
C ASP A 90 -2.89 17.70 12.31
N TYR A 91 -3.57 17.68 11.15
CA TYR A 91 -3.17 16.87 9.99
C TYR A 91 -1.76 17.21 9.48
N LYS A 92 -1.30 18.45 9.68
CA LYS A 92 0.04 18.86 9.26
C LYS A 92 1.13 18.09 10.00
N GLU A 93 0.95 17.86 11.31
CA GLU A 93 1.93 17.11 12.11
C GLU A 93 2.03 15.66 11.67
N SER A 94 0.91 15.00 11.37
CA SER A 94 0.90 13.61 10.89
C SER A 94 1.63 13.45 9.54
N SER A 95 1.59 14.48 8.69
CA SER A 95 2.26 14.47 7.38
C SER A 95 3.78 14.66 7.48
N GLU A 96 4.30 15.16 8.60
CA GLU A 96 5.73 15.32 8.82
C GLU A 96 6.40 14.05 9.37
N ILE A 97 5.61 13.13 9.97
CA ILE A 97 6.13 11.89 10.54
C ILE A 97 6.74 11.02 9.43
N ASN A 98 8.01 10.70 9.60
CA ASN A 98 8.74 9.85 8.67
C ASN A 98 9.32 8.57 9.30
N LYS A 99 9.16 8.41 10.62
CA LYS A 99 9.57 7.22 11.37
C LYS A 99 8.58 6.91 12.49
N ILE A 100 8.30 5.63 12.71
CA ILE A 100 7.49 5.16 13.84
C ILE A 100 8.29 4.18 14.67
N VAL A 101 8.29 4.36 15.97
CA VAL A 101 8.92 3.47 16.96
C VAL A 101 7.85 2.87 17.84
N ILE A 102 7.83 1.56 17.95
CA ILE A 102 6.88 0.81 18.77
C ILE A 102 7.65 0.16 19.90
N ASP A 103 7.37 0.57 21.13
CA ASP A 103 7.97 0.02 22.33
C ASP A 103 7.48 -1.42 22.61
N PRO A 104 8.23 -2.19 23.41
CA PRO A 104 7.75 -3.47 23.91
C PRO A 104 6.42 -3.34 24.67
N ASN A 105 5.56 -4.38 24.56
CA ASN A 105 4.25 -4.47 25.21
C ASN A 105 3.21 -3.46 24.70
N VAL A 106 3.30 -3.04 23.44
CA VAL A 106 2.20 -2.38 22.73
C VAL A 106 1.27 -3.46 22.20
N ILE A 107 -0.02 -3.34 22.49
CA ILE A 107 -1.05 -4.31 22.10
C ILE A 107 -1.93 -3.68 21.02
N ALA A 108 -2.05 -4.36 19.87
CA ALA A 108 -2.91 -3.92 18.77
C ALA A 108 -4.40 -4.08 19.14
N PRO A 109 -5.30 -3.20 18.66
CA PRO A 109 -6.73 -3.38 18.86
C PRO A 109 -7.23 -4.62 18.13
N LYS A 110 -8.28 -5.26 18.64
CA LYS A 110 -8.90 -6.43 18.03
C LYS A 110 -9.32 -6.17 16.57
N ASN A 111 -9.84 -4.98 16.29
CA ASN A 111 -10.06 -4.50 14.93
C ASN A 111 -8.98 -3.48 14.58
N SER A 112 -7.93 -3.93 13.91
CA SER A 112 -6.78 -3.09 13.48
C SER A 112 -6.95 -2.56 12.06
N LYS A 113 -8.21 -2.48 11.57
CA LYS A 113 -8.50 -1.89 10.26
C LYS A 113 -7.90 -0.50 10.14
N GLY A 114 -7.04 -0.30 9.13
CA GLY A 114 -6.42 0.97 8.81
C GLY A 114 -5.47 1.53 9.87
N LEU A 115 -5.00 0.75 10.83
CA LEU A 115 -4.18 1.23 11.95
C LEU A 115 -3.03 2.13 11.51
N PHE A 116 -2.29 1.74 10.48
CA PHE A 116 -1.17 2.48 9.88
C PHE A 116 -1.48 3.01 8.47
N GLN A 117 -2.75 3.20 8.15
CA GLN A 117 -3.19 3.67 6.83
C GLN A 117 -2.77 5.11 6.56
N SER A 118 -2.48 5.43 5.29
CA SER A 118 -2.20 6.78 4.78
C SER A 118 -0.96 7.45 5.37
N LEU A 119 -0.04 6.69 5.92
CA LEU A 119 1.25 7.17 6.43
C LEU A 119 2.25 7.32 5.27
N LEU A 120 1.96 8.21 4.31
CA LEU A 120 2.65 8.37 3.02
C LEU A 120 4.14 8.71 3.15
N ASN A 121 4.52 9.40 4.24
CA ASN A 121 5.88 9.89 4.47
C ASN A 121 6.70 9.02 5.41
N VAL A 122 6.07 8.05 6.07
CA VAL A 122 6.77 7.08 6.92
C VAL A 122 7.68 6.23 6.05
N LYS A 123 8.98 6.27 6.35
CA LYS A 123 10.03 5.51 5.65
C LYS A 123 10.43 4.26 6.43
N GLU A 124 10.30 4.30 7.75
CA GLU A 124 10.80 3.29 8.66
C GLU A 124 9.85 3.03 9.81
N PHE A 125 9.68 1.76 10.12
CA PHE A 125 9.09 1.27 11.37
C PHE A 125 10.15 0.56 12.19
N VAL A 126 10.31 0.94 13.44
CA VAL A 126 11.18 0.27 14.41
C VAL A 126 10.31 -0.44 15.43
N GLY A 127 10.57 -1.71 15.68
CA GLY A 127 9.86 -2.48 16.69
C GLY A 127 8.49 -2.98 16.26
N LEU A 128 8.21 -3.19 14.95
CA LEU A 128 6.99 -3.87 14.51
C LEU A 128 6.76 -5.22 15.19
N SER A 129 7.84 -5.95 15.51
CA SER A 129 7.78 -7.20 16.27
C SER A 129 7.36 -7.04 17.74
N ASN A 130 7.35 -5.81 18.27
CA ASN A 130 6.88 -5.51 19.62
C ASN A 130 5.37 -5.32 19.70
N LEU A 131 4.70 -5.17 18.55
CA LEU A 131 3.25 -5.03 18.50
C LEU A 131 2.60 -6.41 18.70
N ASP A 132 1.94 -6.60 19.82
CA ASP A 132 1.17 -7.82 20.08
C ASP A 132 -0.11 -7.82 19.24
N THR A 133 -0.14 -8.71 18.25
CA THR A 133 -1.26 -8.89 17.32
C THR A 133 -2.13 -10.11 17.65
N SER A 134 -1.88 -10.80 18.75
CA SER A 134 -2.54 -12.06 19.11
C SER A 134 -4.07 -11.98 19.23
N GLN A 135 -4.61 -10.79 19.49
CA GLN A 135 -6.06 -10.54 19.59
C GLN A 135 -6.69 -10.02 18.30
N VAL A 136 -5.87 -9.73 17.27
CA VAL A 136 -6.35 -9.09 16.04
C VAL A 136 -7.18 -10.06 15.22
N THR A 137 -8.38 -9.63 14.81
CA THR A 137 -9.27 -10.39 13.93
C THR A 137 -9.44 -9.71 12.56
N ASN A 138 -9.15 -8.42 12.45
CA ASN A 138 -9.30 -7.65 11.21
C ASN A 138 -8.07 -6.77 10.98
N MET A 139 -7.39 -7.01 9.85
CA MET A 139 -6.23 -6.23 9.37
C MET A 139 -6.54 -5.50 8.04
N GLU A 140 -7.84 -5.29 7.74
CA GLU A 140 -8.25 -4.58 6.52
C GLU A 140 -7.56 -3.21 6.44
N GLN A 141 -6.95 -2.91 5.27
CA GLN A 141 -6.28 -1.64 4.97
C GLN A 141 -5.19 -1.21 5.98
N MET A 142 -4.66 -2.13 6.80
CA MET A 142 -3.80 -1.79 7.94
C MET A 142 -2.57 -0.95 7.55
N PHE A 143 -1.98 -1.17 6.37
CA PHE A 143 -0.88 -0.38 5.82
C PHE A 143 -1.25 0.32 4.50
N ALA A 144 -2.53 0.37 4.13
CA ALA A 144 -2.92 0.96 2.85
C ALA A 144 -2.33 2.36 2.66
N SER A 145 -1.71 2.61 1.50
CA SER A 145 -1.01 3.86 1.18
C SER A 145 0.12 4.23 2.15
N CYS A 146 0.79 3.23 2.73
CA CYS A 146 1.96 3.46 3.58
C CYS A 146 3.21 3.71 2.73
N GLY A 147 4.08 4.64 3.20
CA GLY A 147 5.30 5.05 2.50
C GLY A 147 6.53 4.20 2.78
N ALA A 148 6.44 3.19 3.67
CA ALA A 148 7.55 2.32 4.02
C ALA A 148 8.05 1.52 2.81
N LYS A 149 9.38 1.36 2.74
CA LYS A 149 10.02 0.53 1.70
C LYS A 149 10.09 -0.94 2.08
N GLU A 150 10.27 -1.21 3.34
CA GLU A 150 10.38 -2.57 3.87
C GLU A 150 9.50 -2.71 5.12
N LEU A 151 8.84 -3.87 5.24
CA LEU A 151 8.04 -4.23 6.40
C LEU A 151 8.38 -5.66 6.81
N ASP A 152 8.96 -5.84 8.00
CA ASP A 152 9.13 -7.16 8.60
C ASP A 152 8.01 -7.45 9.60
N LEU A 153 7.07 -8.27 9.16
CA LEU A 153 5.87 -8.65 9.90
C LEU A 153 5.91 -10.13 10.32
N SER A 154 7.08 -10.79 10.19
CA SER A 154 7.24 -12.22 10.48
C SER A 154 7.00 -12.60 11.94
N GLY A 155 7.10 -11.63 12.85
CA GLY A 155 6.83 -11.81 14.28
C GLY A 155 5.34 -11.71 14.68
N TRP A 156 4.44 -11.41 13.74
CA TRP A 156 3.03 -11.19 14.06
C TRP A 156 2.25 -12.50 14.21
N ASP A 157 1.41 -12.59 15.22
CA ASP A 157 0.41 -13.64 15.33
C ASP A 157 -0.84 -13.26 14.53
N THR A 158 -1.09 -13.98 13.44
CA THR A 158 -2.25 -13.79 12.56
C THR A 158 -3.30 -14.89 12.71
N SER A 159 -3.16 -15.75 13.72
CA SER A 159 -4.00 -16.96 13.87
C SER A 159 -5.50 -16.67 14.06
N ASN A 160 -5.84 -15.47 14.54
CA ASN A 160 -7.22 -15.02 14.72
C ASN A 160 -7.76 -14.14 13.60
N VAL A 161 -6.93 -13.80 12.58
CA VAL A 161 -7.30 -12.87 11.53
C VAL A 161 -8.23 -13.52 10.53
N THR A 162 -9.34 -12.84 10.23
CA THR A 162 -10.33 -13.26 9.24
C THR A 162 -10.34 -12.39 7.98
N SER A 163 -9.87 -11.14 8.05
CA SER A 163 -9.77 -10.23 6.91
C SER A 163 -8.41 -9.57 6.83
N MET A 164 -7.81 -9.64 5.63
CA MET A 164 -6.61 -8.92 5.20
C MET A 164 -6.89 -8.10 3.93
N ASN A 165 -8.18 -7.75 3.71
CA ASN A 165 -8.60 -6.99 2.53
C ASN A 165 -7.82 -5.70 2.40
N SER A 166 -7.23 -5.47 1.23
CA SER A 166 -6.51 -4.22 0.89
C SER A 166 -5.38 -3.86 1.88
N MET A 167 -4.82 -4.84 2.62
CA MET A 167 -3.87 -4.57 3.71
C MET A 167 -2.69 -3.70 3.28
N PHE A 168 -2.16 -3.91 2.08
CA PHE A 168 -1.05 -3.14 1.50
C PHE A 168 -1.48 -2.34 0.26
N PHE A 169 -2.77 -2.09 0.09
CA PHE A 169 -3.31 -1.35 -1.06
C PHE A 169 -2.55 -0.04 -1.29
N GLN A 170 -2.08 0.19 -2.53
CA GLN A 170 -1.34 1.40 -2.92
C GLN A 170 -0.03 1.65 -2.13
N CYS A 171 0.62 0.63 -1.60
CA CYS A 171 1.96 0.76 -1.03
C CYS A 171 3.01 0.91 -2.14
N ASN A 172 2.94 2.02 -2.89
CA ASN A 172 3.75 2.26 -4.09
C ASN A 172 5.26 2.36 -3.86
N LYS A 173 5.70 2.44 -2.60
CA LYS A 173 7.12 2.49 -2.22
C LYS A 173 7.61 1.17 -1.63
N LEU A 174 6.72 0.23 -1.35
CA LEU A 174 7.06 -1.05 -0.73
C LEU A 174 7.89 -1.91 -1.70
N GLU A 175 9.12 -2.19 -1.33
CA GLU A 175 10.09 -2.99 -2.07
C GLU A 175 10.18 -4.42 -1.51
N LYS A 176 9.92 -4.57 -0.19
CA LYS A 176 10.00 -5.84 0.50
C LYS A 176 8.99 -5.93 1.64
N VAL A 177 8.32 -7.06 1.72
CA VAL A 177 7.48 -7.43 2.86
C VAL A 177 7.81 -8.86 3.30
N ASN A 178 8.03 -9.05 4.60
CA ASN A 178 8.25 -10.35 5.19
C ASN A 178 7.02 -10.78 5.99
N VAL A 179 6.29 -11.76 5.49
CA VAL A 179 5.08 -12.34 6.07
C VAL A 179 5.26 -13.82 6.41
N GLN A 180 6.50 -14.29 6.50
CA GLN A 180 6.80 -15.65 6.93
C GLN A 180 6.25 -15.89 8.35
N ASN A 181 5.88 -17.13 8.64
CA ASN A 181 5.25 -17.58 9.88
C ASN A 181 3.78 -17.12 10.09
N TRP A 182 3.18 -16.37 9.17
CA TRP A 182 1.78 -16.04 9.28
C TRP A 182 0.89 -17.30 9.21
N ASN A 183 -0.03 -17.40 10.14
CA ASN A 183 -1.09 -18.41 10.09
C ASN A 183 -2.32 -17.80 9.42
N THR A 184 -2.54 -18.14 8.16
CA THR A 184 -3.64 -17.61 7.34
C THR A 184 -4.85 -18.54 7.28
N SER A 185 -4.89 -19.58 8.13
CA SER A 185 -5.94 -20.63 8.06
C SER A 185 -7.35 -20.13 8.33
N ASN A 186 -7.51 -19.02 9.05
CA ASN A 186 -8.81 -18.42 9.35
C ASN A 186 -9.17 -17.24 8.42
N VAL A 187 -8.29 -16.88 7.49
CA VAL A 187 -8.54 -15.73 6.60
C VAL A 187 -9.59 -16.08 5.56
N GLU A 188 -10.60 -15.22 5.47
CA GLU A 188 -11.73 -15.34 4.54
C GLU A 188 -11.65 -14.35 3.37
N ASP A 189 -11.00 -13.20 3.56
CA ASP A 189 -10.89 -12.13 2.54
C ASP A 189 -9.48 -11.58 2.45
N MET A 190 -8.90 -11.68 1.24
CA MET A 190 -7.60 -11.11 0.84
C MET A 190 -7.75 -10.21 -0.40
N SER A 191 -8.98 -9.77 -0.75
CA SER A 191 -9.20 -8.94 -1.95
C SER A 191 -8.34 -7.68 -1.91
N GLY A 192 -7.67 -7.38 -3.02
CA GLY A 192 -6.82 -6.20 -3.17
C GLY A 192 -5.63 -6.12 -2.22
N MET A 193 -5.23 -7.23 -1.57
CA MET A 193 -4.22 -7.21 -0.49
C MET A 193 -2.93 -6.51 -0.90
N PHE A 194 -2.44 -6.73 -2.13
CA PHE A 194 -1.25 -6.11 -2.68
C PHE A 194 -1.55 -5.19 -3.87
N LEU A 195 -2.81 -4.87 -4.13
CA LEU A 195 -3.23 -4.07 -5.28
C LEU A 195 -2.46 -2.75 -5.36
N SER A 196 -1.76 -2.54 -6.47
CA SER A 196 -0.94 -1.35 -6.76
C SER A 196 0.31 -1.19 -5.88
N CYS A 197 0.98 -2.29 -5.51
CA CYS A 197 2.31 -2.30 -4.89
C CYS A 197 3.41 -2.27 -5.96
N SER A 198 3.51 -1.20 -6.73
CA SER A 198 4.27 -1.14 -7.99
C SER A 198 5.79 -1.33 -7.88
N LYS A 199 6.36 -1.42 -6.67
CA LYS A 199 7.78 -1.71 -6.44
C LYS A 199 8.04 -3.04 -5.75
N LEU A 200 7.01 -3.80 -5.45
CA LEU A 200 7.14 -5.11 -4.81
C LEU A 200 7.42 -6.17 -5.88
N HIS A 201 8.70 -6.37 -6.21
CA HIS A 201 9.09 -7.24 -7.31
C HIS A 201 9.15 -8.72 -6.97
N LYS A 202 9.38 -9.06 -5.71
CA LYS A 202 9.41 -10.46 -5.24
C LYS A 202 8.47 -10.62 -4.05
N LEU A 203 7.64 -11.65 -4.09
CA LEU A 203 6.68 -11.93 -3.03
C LEU A 203 6.58 -13.44 -2.76
N ASP A 204 7.00 -13.84 -1.58
CA ASP A 204 6.93 -15.21 -1.12
C ASP A 204 5.74 -15.38 -0.13
N LEU A 205 4.69 -16.03 -0.61
CA LEU A 205 3.53 -16.44 0.17
C LEU A 205 3.45 -17.97 0.29
N SER A 206 4.58 -18.65 0.18
CA SER A 206 4.66 -20.11 0.23
C SER A 206 4.15 -20.74 1.53
N ASN A 207 4.12 -19.96 2.61
CA ASN A 207 3.56 -20.35 3.90
C ASN A 207 2.03 -20.19 4.00
N PHE A 208 1.38 -19.47 3.07
CA PHE A 208 -0.06 -19.19 3.13
C PHE A 208 -0.87 -20.46 2.90
N LYS A 209 -1.61 -20.87 3.93
CA LYS A 209 -2.61 -21.95 3.88
C LYS A 209 -3.96 -21.33 4.11
N ILE A 210 -4.79 -21.28 3.10
CA ILE A 210 -6.03 -20.50 3.06
C ILE A 210 -7.28 -21.36 2.81
N PRO A 211 -7.53 -22.39 3.63
CA PRO A 211 -8.65 -23.31 3.40
C PRO A 211 -10.03 -22.64 3.52
N ASN A 212 -10.11 -21.49 4.17
CA ASN A 212 -11.34 -20.74 4.40
C ASN A 212 -11.50 -19.51 3.52
N LEU A 213 -10.59 -19.30 2.54
CA LEU A 213 -10.63 -18.15 1.66
C LEU A 213 -11.91 -18.12 0.84
N LYS A 214 -12.63 -16.99 0.88
CA LYS A 214 -13.86 -16.75 0.13
C LYS A 214 -13.64 -15.71 -0.98
N MET A 215 -12.76 -14.74 -0.74
CA MET A 215 -12.53 -13.61 -1.63
C MET A 215 -11.04 -13.29 -1.77
N ALA A 216 -10.59 -13.16 -3.02
CA ALA A 216 -9.23 -12.74 -3.39
C ALA A 216 -9.26 -11.89 -4.68
N GLU A 217 -10.33 -11.12 -4.90
CA GLU A 217 -10.48 -10.29 -6.09
C GLU A 217 -9.35 -9.28 -6.20
N VAL A 218 -8.76 -9.15 -7.39
CA VAL A 218 -7.68 -8.20 -7.74
C VAL A 218 -6.50 -8.18 -6.75
N MET A 219 -6.24 -9.32 -6.08
CA MET A 219 -5.25 -9.39 -4.98
C MET A 219 -3.87 -8.89 -5.39
N PHE A 220 -3.44 -9.14 -6.63
CA PHE A 220 -2.16 -8.76 -7.21
C PHE A 220 -2.32 -7.78 -8.39
N GLY A 221 -3.41 -7.03 -8.43
CA GLY A 221 -3.70 -6.15 -9.57
C GLY A 221 -2.77 -4.93 -9.66
N ASN A 222 -2.44 -4.52 -10.89
CA ASN A 222 -1.58 -3.36 -11.18
C ASN A 222 -0.20 -3.40 -10.50
N ASP A 223 0.37 -4.58 -10.33
CA ASP A 223 1.63 -4.82 -9.65
C ASP A 223 2.76 -5.16 -10.62
N ALA A 224 3.98 -4.93 -10.18
CA ALA A 224 5.19 -5.36 -10.86
C ALA A 224 5.86 -6.52 -10.08
N ILE A 225 5.07 -7.51 -9.65
CA ILE A 225 5.58 -8.69 -8.95
C ILE A 225 6.16 -9.65 -9.98
N TYR A 226 7.49 -9.68 -10.10
CA TYR A 226 8.17 -10.50 -11.12
C TYR A 226 8.31 -11.96 -10.70
N ASP A 227 8.50 -12.24 -9.42
CA ASP A 227 8.64 -13.58 -8.87
C ASP A 227 7.64 -13.76 -7.71
N LEU A 228 6.65 -14.63 -7.91
CA LEU A 228 5.55 -14.88 -6.97
C LEU A 228 5.50 -16.36 -6.58
N ASP A 229 5.62 -16.65 -5.27
CA ASP A 229 5.42 -18.00 -4.74
C ASP A 229 4.10 -18.11 -3.97
N ILE A 230 3.14 -18.80 -4.56
CA ILE A 230 1.81 -19.10 -4.00
C ILE A 230 1.52 -20.60 -4.01
N ARG A 231 2.56 -21.41 -3.78
CA ARG A 231 2.48 -22.89 -3.88
C ARG A 231 1.41 -23.56 -3.04
N ASN A 232 0.99 -22.92 -1.96
CA ASN A 232 -0.04 -23.45 -1.06
C ASN A 232 -1.40 -22.75 -1.21
N PHE A 233 -1.53 -21.88 -2.21
CA PHE A 233 -2.76 -21.14 -2.47
C PHE A 233 -3.85 -22.08 -3.00
N ASP A 234 -4.95 -22.17 -2.27
CA ASP A 234 -6.14 -22.93 -2.68
C ASP A 234 -7.22 -21.95 -3.17
N SER A 235 -7.29 -21.73 -4.47
CA SER A 235 -8.29 -20.84 -5.08
C SER A 235 -9.59 -21.55 -5.48
N SER A 236 -9.66 -22.87 -5.28
CA SER A 236 -10.76 -23.70 -5.80
C SER A 236 -12.17 -23.32 -5.28
N HIS A 237 -12.24 -22.57 -4.18
CA HIS A 237 -13.50 -22.15 -3.55
C HIS A 237 -13.62 -20.63 -3.36
N ALA A 238 -12.60 -19.86 -3.76
CA ALA A 238 -12.57 -18.43 -3.59
C ALA A 238 -13.12 -17.70 -4.82
N ASN A 239 -13.76 -16.55 -4.60
CA ASN A 239 -13.98 -15.59 -5.66
C ASN A 239 -12.68 -14.81 -5.89
N SER A 240 -11.98 -15.10 -6.99
CA SER A 240 -10.66 -14.58 -7.35
C SER A 240 -10.68 -13.85 -8.69
N TYR A 241 -11.81 -13.22 -9.03
CA TYR A 241 -11.92 -12.44 -10.25
C TYR A 241 -10.81 -11.40 -10.36
N TYR A 242 -10.18 -11.37 -11.54
CA TYR A 242 -9.11 -10.43 -11.83
C TYR A 242 -7.89 -10.52 -10.90
N LEU A 243 -7.59 -11.73 -10.37
CA LEU A 243 -6.51 -11.98 -9.40
C LEU A 243 -5.18 -11.31 -9.82
N PHE A 244 -4.85 -11.34 -11.12
CA PHE A 244 -3.64 -10.80 -11.71
C PHE A 244 -3.92 -9.64 -12.68
N GLU A 245 -4.99 -8.86 -12.50
CA GLU A 245 -5.35 -7.79 -13.44
C GLU A 245 -4.20 -6.78 -13.61
N ASN A 246 -3.69 -6.64 -14.84
CA ASN A 246 -2.55 -5.76 -15.17
C ASN A 246 -1.27 -6.06 -14.36
N CYS A 247 -1.07 -7.28 -13.91
CA CYS A 247 0.13 -7.70 -13.17
C CYS A 247 1.23 -8.18 -14.12
N GLN A 248 2.48 -7.84 -13.81
CA GLN A 248 3.66 -8.25 -14.58
C GLN A 248 4.41 -9.36 -13.85
N ILE A 249 3.92 -10.59 -13.98
CA ILE A 249 4.57 -11.76 -13.38
C ILE A 249 5.39 -12.46 -14.45
N TYR A 250 6.67 -12.76 -14.19
CA TYR A 250 7.54 -13.51 -15.09
C TYR A 250 7.84 -14.90 -14.58
N LYS A 251 7.76 -15.08 -13.24
CA LYS A 251 7.97 -16.35 -12.58
C LYS A 251 6.94 -16.56 -11.50
N ILE A 252 6.33 -17.72 -11.50
CA ILE A 252 5.29 -18.06 -10.53
C ILE A 252 5.40 -19.50 -10.07
N THR A 253 5.33 -19.74 -8.78
CA THR A 253 5.20 -21.09 -8.21
C THR A 253 3.79 -21.29 -7.72
N VAL A 254 3.08 -22.26 -8.30
CA VAL A 254 1.69 -22.60 -7.96
C VAL A 254 1.55 -24.05 -7.53
N GLY A 255 0.58 -24.32 -6.70
CA GLY A 255 0.29 -25.65 -6.19
C GLY A 255 -0.83 -26.41 -6.93
N PRO A 256 -1.14 -27.63 -6.46
CA PRO A 256 -2.15 -28.49 -7.07
C PRO A 256 -3.57 -27.91 -7.06
N LYS A 257 -3.86 -27.04 -6.11
CA LYS A 257 -5.19 -26.47 -5.89
C LYS A 257 -5.37 -25.06 -6.51
N PHE A 258 -4.38 -24.59 -7.24
CA PHE A 258 -4.48 -23.35 -7.98
C PHE A 258 -5.24 -23.58 -9.28
N THR A 259 -6.41 -22.94 -9.42
CA THR A 259 -7.34 -23.11 -10.53
C THR A 259 -7.52 -21.86 -11.39
N GLU A 260 -6.82 -20.78 -11.04
CA GLU A 260 -6.98 -19.49 -11.71
C GLU A 260 -6.31 -19.43 -13.08
N THR A 261 -6.77 -18.47 -13.88
CA THR A 261 -6.13 -18.11 -15.13
C THR A 261 -4.76 -17.49 -14.86
N PHE A 262 -3.75 -18.00 -15.54
CA PHE A 262 -2.43 -17.36 -15.54
C PHE A 262 -2.52 -15.96 -16.15
N PRO A 263 -1.70 -15.00 -15.67
CA PRO A 263 -1.70 -13.67 -16.22
C PRO A 263 -1.34 -13.71 -17.71
N ASP A 264 -2.10 -12.96 -18.52
CA ASP A 264 -1.74 -12.71 -19.90
C ASP A 264 -0.51 -11.82 -19.92
N LEU A 265 0.57 -12.32 -20.50
CA LEU A 265 1.76 -11.52 -20.74
C LEU A 265 1.47 -10.54 -21.86
N TYR A 266 1.68 -9.27 -21.63
CA TYR A 266 1.58 -8.24 -22.66
C TYR A 266 2.69 -8.42 -23.71
N GLY A 267 2.52 -9.43 -24.60
CA GLY A 267 3.28 -9.60 -25.83
C GLY A 267 4.76 -10.02 -25.66
N ALA A 268 5.38 -10.36 -26.78
CA ALA A 268 6.82 -10.44 -26.94
C ALA A 268 7.43 -9.03 -26.76
N ASP A 269 8.69 -8.96 -26.33
CA ASP A 269 9.49 -7.75 -26.16
C ASP A 269 9.28 -6.95 -24.86
N PHE A 270 8.82 -7.57 -23.76
CA PHE A 270 8.79 -6.89 -22.47
C PHE A 270 10.12 -7.11 -21.71
N PRO A 271 10.91 -6.05 -21.44
CA PRO A 271 12.16 -6.18 -20.70
C PRO A 271 11.93 -6.29 -19.19
N PHE A 272 12.68 -7.16 -18.52
CA PHE A 272 12.75 -7.24 -17.07
C PHE A 272 14.19 -7.50 -16.61
N GLU A 273 14.51 -7.21 -15.35
CA GLU A 273 15.84 -7.41 -14.78
C GLU A 273 15.78 -8.46 -13.67
N GLU A 274 16.64 -9.46 -13.76
CA GLU A 274 16.85 -10.46 -12.71
C GLU A 274 18.37 -10.61 -12.46
N ASP A 275 18.77 -10.48 -11.21
CA ASP A 275 20.16 -10.60 -10.75
C ASP A 275 21.17 -9.72 -11.54
N GLY A 276 20.73 -8.51 -11.93
CA GLY A 276 21.56 -7.55 -12.68
C GLY A 276 21.66 -7.84 -14.19
N ILE A 277 20.94 -8.85 -14.67
CA ILE A 277 20.87 -9.19 -16.09
C ILE A 277 19.52 -8.76 -16.63
N MET A 278 19.55 -8.00 -17.74
CA MET A 278 18.32 -7.68 -18.47
C MET A 278 17.92 -8.84 -19.35
N TYR A 279 16.66 -9.20 -19.28
CA TYR A 279 16.01 -10.20 -20.11
C TYR A 279 14.90 -9.57 -20.92
N ILE A 280 14.51 -10.24 -21.98
CA ILE A 280 13.35 -9.90 -22.80
C ILE A 280 12.51 -11.15 -23.01
N THR A 281 11.21 -11.02 -22.85
CA THR A 281 10.29 -12.12 -23.16
C THR A 281 10.31 -12.39 -24.67
N THR A 282 10.36 -13.65 -25.05
CA THR A 282 10.41 -14.08 -26.46
C THR A 282 9.07 -14.58 -26.96
N SER A 283 8.17 -14.89 -26.04
CA SER A 283 6.81 -15.33 -26.34
C SER A 283 5.89 -15.10 -25.11
N ASN A 284 4.60 -15.43 -25.24
CA ASN A 284 3.65 -15.48 -24.13
C ASN A 284 3.57 -16.87 -23.49
N LYS A 285 4.59 -17.72 -23.68
CA LYS A 285 4.56 -19.09 -23.16
C LYS A 285 5.27 -19.20 -21.83
N TRP A 286 4.67 -19.98 -20.97
CA TRP A 286 5.20 -20.37 -19.67
C TRP A 286 5.93 -21.71 -19.78
N VAL A 287 7.14 -21.77 -19.26
CA VAL A 287 8.00 -22.96 -19.24
C VAL A 287 8.00 -23.53 -17.84
N ALA A 288 7.66 -24.80 -17.68
CA ALA A 288 7.79 -25.48 -16.38
C ALA A 288 9.28 -25.70 -16.05
N LEU A 289 9.74 -25.15 -14.93
CA LEU A 289 11.14 -25.29 -14.50
C LEU A 289 11.38 -26.57 -13.71
N ASP A 290 10.36 -27.13 -13.10
CA ASP A 290 10.40 -28.33 -12.30
C ASP A 290 9.12 -29.18 -12.49
N GLY A 291 8.97 -30.19 -11.63
CA GLY A 291 7.79 -31.08 -11.66
C GLY A 291 7.78 -32.07 -12.82
N PRO A 292 6.66 -32.81 -12.98
CA PRO A 292 6.53 -33.85 -13.99
C PRO A 292 6.59 -33.32 -15.45
N ASP A 293 6.16 -32.08 -15.64
CA ASP A 293 6.08 -31.43 -16.96
C ASP A 293 7.29 -30.53 -17.25
N LYS A 294 8.42 -30.71 -16.53
CA LYS A 294 9.62 -29.90 -16.71
C LYS A 294 10.01 -29.74 -18.17
N GLY A 295 10.20 -28.49 -18.59
CA GLY A 295 10.54 -28.10 -19.96
C GLY A 295 9.34 -27.98 -20.91
N SER A 296 8.12 -28.33 -20.45
CA SER A 296 6.92 -28.09 -21.25
C SER A 296 6.64 -26.61 -21.38
N LYS A 297 6.15 -26.20 -22.55
CA LYS A 297 5.79 -24.81 -22.87
C LYS A 297 4.30 -24.72 -23.12
N LYS A 298 3.61 -23.86 -22.41
CA LYS A 298 2.15 -23.70 -22.47
C LYS A 298 1.79 -22.21 -22.49
N ASP A 299 0.74 -21.86 -23.21
CA ASP A 299 0.18 -20.52 -23.12
C ASP A 299 -0.70 -20.37 -21.85
N PRO A 300 -1.12 -19.16 -21.45
CA PRO A 300 -1.94 -18.95 -20.26
C PRO A 300 -3.24 -19.74 -20.24
N HIS A 301 -3.90 -19.95 -21.37
CA HIS A 301 -5.13 -20.76 -21.46
C HIS A 301 -4.86 -22.25 -21.30
N GLU A 302 -3.77 -22.75 -21.87
CA GLU A 302 -3.33 -24.15 -21.69
C GLU A 302 -2.97 -24.40 -20.22
N MET A 303 -2.44 -23.40 -19.52
CA MET A 303 -2.05 -23.49 -18.10
C MET A 303 -3.24 -23.74 -17.15
N GLN A 304 -4.44 -23.28 -17.49
CA GLN A 304 -5.66 -23.53 -16.72
C GLN A 304 -6.01 -25.02 -16.63
N ASN A 305 -5.69 -25.78 -17.66
CA ASN A 305 -6.04 -27.19 -17.79
C ASN A 305 -4.95 -28.14 -17.25
N VAL A 306 -3.87 -27.60 -16.67
CA VAL A 306 -2.78 -28.42 -16.13
C VAL A 306 -3.18 -29.02 -14.78
N THR A 307 -3.31 -30.34 -14.73
CA THR A 307 -3.45 -31.06 -13.46
C THR A 307 -2.09 -31.15 -12.77
N ARG A 308 -1.95 -30.50 -11.62
CA ARG A 308 -0.76 -30.52 -10.77
C ARG A 308 -0.95 -31.46 -9.61
N THR A 309 0.03 -32.31 -9.33
CA THR A 309 0.03 -33.21 -8.16
C THR A 309 0.99 -32.72 -7.06
N GLN A 310 1.82 -31.76 -7.39
CA GLN A 310 2.78 -31.07 -6.51
C GLN A 310 2.94 -29.62 -6.97
N PRO A 311 3.54 -28.74 -6.16
CA PRO A 311 3.88 -27.39 -6.63
C PRO A 311 4.81 -27.44 -7.83
N VAL A 312 4.61 -26.52 -8.76
CA VAL A 312 5.42 -26.37 -9.97
C VAL A 312 5.73 -24.90 -10.17
N THR A 313 7.00 -24.60 -10.45
CA THR A 313 7.48 -23.27 -10.83
C THR A 313 7.43 -23.12 -12.35
N TYR A 314 6.82 -22.07 -12.78
CA TYR A 314 6.76 -21.68 -14.19
C TYR A 314 7.42 -20.33 -14.39
N GLU A 315 8.06 -20.18 -15.52
CA GLU A 315 8.73 -18.94 -15.93
C GLU A 315 8.37 -18.64 -17.39
N VAL A 316 8.21 -17.37 -17.72
CA VAL A 316 7.95 -16.99 -19.10
C VAL A 316 9.17 -17.28 -19.97
N GLU A 317 8.92 -17.64 -21.24
CA GLU A 317 10.00 -17.83 -22.19
C GLU A 317 10.71 -16.50 -22.45
N HIS A 318 12.00 -16.45 -22.12
CA HIS A 318 12.80 -15.24 -22.22
C HIS A 318 14.23 -15.56 -22.68
N MET A 319 14.98 -14.53 -23.02
CA MET A 319 16.42 -14.62 -23.29
C MET A 319 17.14 -13.39 -22.76
N PRO A 320 18.43 -13.49 -22.43
CA PRO A 320 19.25 -12.33 -22.09
C PRO A 320 19.24 -11.30 -23.23
N LEU A 321 19.18 -10.04 -22.87
CA LEU A 321 19.17 -8.91 -23.79
C LEU A 321 20.59 -8.58 -24.26
N GLU A 322 21.30 -9.56 -24.83
CA GLU A 322 22.64 -9.35 -25.39
C GLU A 322 22.55 -8.61 -26.71
N ASN A 323 23.20 -7.44 -26.83
CA ASN A 323 23.33 -6.64 -28.05
C ASN A 323 22.01 -6.20 -28.72
N LYS A 324 20.95 -5.93 -27.92
CA LYS A 324 19.68 -5.43 -28.46
C LYS A 324 19.35 -4.04 -27.93
N SER A 325 18.65 -3.28 -28.76
CA SER A 325 17.95 -2.08 -28.31
C SER A 325 16.56 -2.46 -27.85
N TYR A 326 16.16 -1.92 -26.70
CA TYR A 326 14.78 -2.03 -26.19
C TYR A 326 14.24 -0.64 -25.86
N THR A 327 12.92 -0.55 -25.76
CA THR A 327 12.27 0.68 -25.34
C THR A 327 12.03 0.64 -23.84
N GLU A 328 12.66 1.56 -23.11
CA GLU A 328 12.40 1.76 -21.69
C GLU A 328 11.24 2.73 -21.52
N TYR A 329 10.31 2.40 -20.65
CA TYR A 329 9.15 3.24 -20.34
C TYR A 329 9.23 3.77 -18.91
N LYS A 330 8.81 5.03 -18.71
CA LYS A 330 8.69 5.65 -17.40
C LYS A 330 7.32 6.32 -17.31
N THR A 331 6.53 5.92 -16.32
CA THR A 331 5.26 6.59 -16.02
C THR A 331 5.47 7.59 -14.92
N ILE A 332 5.00 8.82 -15.13
CA ILE A 332 5.10 9.93 -14.20
C ILE A 332 3.69 10.37 -13.85
N ILE A 333 3.42 10.52 -12.57
CA ILE A 333 2.07 10.72 -12.05
C ILE A 333 1.93 12.14 -11.52
N ARG A 334 0.85 12.83 -11.92
CA ARG A 334 0.37 14.03 -11.25
C ARG A 334 -0.87 13.69 -10.45
N THR A 335 -0.79 13.85 -9.13
CA THR A 335 -1.92 13.68 -8.22
C THR A 335 -2.54 15.04 -7.92
N ILE A 336 -3.83 15.19 -8.16
CA ILE A 336 -4.58 16.40 -7.87
C ILE A 336 -5.52 16.08 -6.71
N ASN A 337 -5.27 16.71 -5.56
CA ASN A 337 -6.06 16.52 -4.35
C ASN A 337 -7.09 17.64 -4.22
N LEU A 338 -8.32 17.28 -3.97
CA LEU A 338 -9.39 18.24 -3.74
C LEU A 338 -9.69 18.30 -2.23
N HIS A 339 -9.53 19.48 -1.64
CA HIS A 339 -9.77 19.75 -0.22
C HIS A 339 -11.03 20.60 -0.07
N LEU A 340 -12.04 20.06 0.61
CA LEU A 340 -13.27 20.80 0.93
C LEU A 340 -13.17 21.37 2.35
N ARG A 341 -13.71 22.56 2.57
CA ARG A 341 -13.86 23.12 3.92
C ARG A 341 -14.95 22.41 4.69
N SER A 342 -14.66 22.06 5.94
CA SER A 342 -15.69 21.62 6.87
C SER A 342 -16.61 22.76 7.27
N ALA A 343 -17.79 22.44 7.80
CA ALA A 343 -18.74 23.43 8.32
C ALA A 343 -18.16 24.27 9.48
N GLN A 344 -17.04 23.85 10.10
CA GLN A 344 -16.34 24.57 11.17
C GLN A 344 -15.17 25.44 10.66
N GLY A 345 -14.94 25.48 9.34
CA GLY A 345 -13.95 26.37 8.71
C GLY A 345 -12.54 25.81 8.59
N ALA A 346 -12.25 24.60 9.09
CA ALA A 346 -11.02 23.89 8.83
C ALA A 346 -11.07 23.23 7.44
N PHE A 347 -9.91 23.09 6.76
CA PHE A 347 -9.84 22.24 5.59
C PHE A 347 -9.86 20.78 6.05
N ASP A 348 -10.82 20.02 5.55
CA ASP A 348 -10.84 18.59 5.77
C ASP A 348 -9.71 17.90 5.00
N THR A 349 -9.39 16.69 5.43
CA THR A 349 -8.52 15.73 4.72
C THR A 349 -8.89 15.65 3.25
N ILE A 350 -7.95 15.22 2.42
CA ILE A 350 -8.16 14.96 0.99
C ILE A 350 -9.47 14.20 0.78
N ASN A 351 -10.47 14.88 0.19
CA ASN A 351 -11.77 14.27 -0.04
C ASN A 351 -11.80 13.44 -1.33
N THR A 352 -10.96 13.81 -2.30
CA THR A 352 -10.84 13.10 -3.58
C THR A 352 -9.47 13.37 -4.17
N SER A 353 -8.82 12.33 -4.67
CA SER A 353 -7.57 12.43 -5.43
C SER A 353 -7.80 11.96 -6.86
N ILE A 354 -7.27 12.71 -7.82
CA ILE A 354 -7.32 12.41 -9.24
C ILE A 354 -5.89 12.22 -9.72
N GLN A 355 -5.62 11.10 -10.39
CA GLN A 355 -4.32 10.83 -10.98
C GLN A 355 -4.35 11.07 -12.48
N GLN A 356 -3.39 11.83 -12.98
CA GLN A 356 -3.07 11.95 -14.40
C GLN A 356 -1.72 11.27 -14.64
N LYS A 357 -1.70 10.30 -15.53
CA LYS A 357 -0.50 9.53 -15.89
C LYS A 357 0.03 10.02 -17.23
N ALA A 358 1.32 10.27 -17.32
CA ALA A 358 2.05 10.49 -18.56
C ALA A 358 3.11 9.40 -18.68
N THR A 359 3.21 8.77 -19.85
CA THR A 359 4.17 7.68 -20.08
C THR A 359 5.15 8.10 -21.16
N ILE A 360 6.38 8.33 -20.75
CA ILE A 360 7.49 8.64 -21.62
C ILE A 360 8.32 7.40 -21.87
N HIS A 361 9.06 7.37 -22.97
CA HIS A 361 9.90 6.23 -23.35
C HIS A 361 11.23 6.71 -23.96
N ARG A 362 12.23 5.83 -23.93
CA ARG A 362 13.50 6.04 -24.63
C ARG A 362 14.03 4.71 -25.13
N GLN A 363 14.92 4.78 -26.12
CA GLN A 363 15.68 3.62 -26.57
C GLN A 363 16.88 3.39 -25.66
N VAL A 364 17.10 2.14 -25.26
CA VAL A 364 18.30 1.72 -24.55
C VAL A 364 18.99 0.66 -25.39
N THR A 365 20.26 0.86 -25.66
CA THR A 365 21.09 -0.10 -26.39
C THR A 365 22.15 -0.67 -25.46
N THR A 366 22.27 -1.97 -25.38
CA THR A 366 23.33 -2.63 -24.62
C THR A 366 24.37 -3.18 -25.57
N ASP A 367 25.65 -2.90 -25.35
CA ASP A 367 26.76 -3.42 -26.17
C ASP A 367 27.17 -4.83 -25.71
N GLN A 368 28.15 -5.40 -26.43
CA GLN A 368 28.70 -6.74 -26.17
C GLN A 368 29.32 -6.91 -24.79
N ASN A 369 29.62 -5.80 -24.09
CA ASN A 369 30.24 -5.78 -22.78
C ASN A 369 29.22 -5.49 -21.67
N GLY A 370 27.91 -5.44 -21.99
CA GLY A 370 26.85 -5.10 -21.06
C GLY A 370 26.75 -3.59 -20.77
N GLN A 371 27.48 -2.73 -21.50
CA GLN A 371 27.40 -1.29 -21.32
C GLN A 371 26.16 -0.74 -21.99
N LYS A 372 25.33 -0.03 -21.21
CA LYS A 372 24.07 0.58 -21.69
C LYS A 372 24.32 1.98 -22.24
N THR A 373 23.78 2.25 -23.39
CA THR A 373 23.67 3.59 -23.97
C THR A 373 22.20 3.97 -24.01
N TYR A 374 21.88 5.13 -23.48
CA TYR A 374 20.51 5.62 -23.33
C TYR A 374 20.23 6.71 -24.34
N GLY A 375 19.14 6.56 -25.09
CA GLY A 375 18.58 7.61 -25.91
C GLY A 375 17.87 8.69 -25.10
N GLU A 376 17.46 9.74 -25.80
CA GLU A 376 16.66 10.81 -25.20
C GLU A 376 15.26 10.28 -24.84
N TRP A 377 14.70 10.79 -23.73
CA TRP A 377 13.33 10.50 -23.38
C TRP A 377 12.36 11.19 -24.35
N SER A 378 11.32 10.49 -24.75
CA SER A 378 10.17 11.10 -25.43
C SER A 378 9.49 12.10 -24.52
N GLN A 379 8.60 12.89 -25.10
CA GLN A 379 7.73 13.78 -24.35
C GLN A 379 6.31 13.24 -24.36
N ASP A 380 5.61 13.46 -23.26
CA ASP A 380 4.18 13.26 -23.11
C ASP A 380 3.64 14.50 -22.34
N TYR A 381 2.42 14.51 -21.89
CA TYR A 381 1.88 15.64 -21.13
C TYR A 381 0.78 15.20 -20.17
N TRP A 382 0.64 15.95 -19.10
CA TRP A 382 -0.58 15.95 -18.30
C TRP A 382 -1.55 16.98 -18.89
N GLU A 383 -2.77 16.56 -19.13
CA GLU A 383 -3.82 17.47 -19.64
C GLU A 383 -4.20 18.53 -18.62
N GLU A 384 -4.77 19.65 -19.11
CA GLU A 384 -5.35 20.64 -18.22
C GLU A 384 -6.49 20.00 -17.41
N TYR A 385 -6.51 20.26 -16.13
CA TYR A 385 -7.61 19.86 -15.25
C TYR A 385 -8.35 21.10 -14.76
N ASN A 386 -9.63 21.16 -15.04
CA ASN A 386 -10.52 22.21 -14.58
C ASN A 386 -11.25 21.70 -13.34
N ALA A 387 -11.01 22.34 -12.20
CA ALA A 387 -11.67 21.98 -10.96
C ALA A 387 -13.15 22.31 -11.02
N PRO A 388 -14.05 21.40 -10.64
CA PRO A 388 -15.48 21.65 -10.68
C PRO A 388 -15.87 22.77 -9.70
N HIS A 389 -16.74 23.68 -10.12
CA HIS A 389 -17.33 24.67 -9.23
C HIS A 389 -18.35 23.99 -8.32
N THR A 390 -18.35 24.36 -7.05
CA THR A 390 -19.39 23.92 -6.11
C THR A 390 -20.42 25.06 -5.90
N SER A 391 -21.56 24.71 -5.36
CA SER A 391 -22.62 25.74 -5.02
C SER A 391 -22.20 26.63 -3.84
N ILE A 392 -21.14 26.28 -3.13
CA ILE A 392 -20.74 26.89 -1.84
C ILE A 392 -19.42 27.67 -1.95
N SER A 393 -18.50 27.23 -2.81
CA SER A 393 -17.16 27.82 -2.92
C SER A 393 -16.55 27.62 -4.31
N ASN A 394 -15.61 28.50 -4.66
CA ASN A 394 -14.83 28.40 -5.87
C ASN A 394 -13.50 27.73 -5.59
N PRO A 395 -13.02 26.85 -6.50
CA PRO A 395 -11.73 26.17 -6.34
C PRO A 395 -10.55 27.14 -6.48
N ASN A 396 -9.50 26.90 -5.69
CA ASN A 396 -8.23 27.64 -5.79
C ASN A 396 -7.04 26.65 -5.75
N PRO A 397 -6.26 26.51 -6.85
CA PRO A 397 -6.51 27.14 -8.16
C PRO A 397 -7.75 26.60 -8.88
N ALA A 398 -8.39 27.43 -9.70
CA ALA A 398 -9.57 27.04 -10.49
C ALA A 398 -9.23 25.99 -11.56
N LYS A 399 -7.98 25.92 -11.98
CA LYS A 399 -7.48 24.94 -12.93
C LYS A 399 -6.01 24.59 -12.68
N VAL A 400 -5.62 23.36 -13.02
CA VAL A 400 -4.22 22.93 -13.12
C VAL A 400 -3.86 22.91 -14.60
N ALA A 401 -2.87 23.68 -14.98
CA ALA A 401 -2.50 23.85 -16.38
C ALA A 401 -1.96 22.54 -17.00
N LYS A 402 -2.13 22.41 -18.31
CA LYS A 402 -1.41 21.39 -19.10
C LYS A 402 0.09 21.56 -18.91
N GLN A 403 0.80 20.46 -18.74
CA GLN A 403 2.25 20.47 -18.54
C GLN A 403 2.90 19.36 -19.36
N ILE A 404 4.01 19.70 -20.01
CA ILE A 404 4.86 18.73 -20.70
C ILE A 404 5.58 17.88 -19.64
N VAL A 405 5.65 16.59 -19.89
CA VAL A 405 6.36 15.59 -19.09
C VAL A 405 7.52 15.06 -19.94
N ASP A 406 8.71 15.12 -19.39
CA ASP A 406 9.96 14.65 -20.00
C ASP A 406 10.79 13.83 -19.01
N GLY A 407 12.01 13.44 -19.40
CA GLY A 407 12.89 12.62 -18.57
C GLY A 407 13.27 13.24 -17.22
N ASN A 408 13.18 14.56 -17.07
CA ASN A 408 13.53 15.31 -15.86
C ASN A 408 12.32 15.52 -14.94
N THR A 409 11.13 15.27 -15.45
CA THR A 409 9.89 15.45 -14.70
C THR A 409 9.78 14.39 -13.61
N GLN A 410 9.38 14.83 -12.41
CA GLN A 410 9.10 13.97 -11.26
C GLN A 410 7.58 13.86 -11.04
N ASP A 411 7.16 12.90 -10.24
CA ASP A 411 5.79 12.85 -9.75
C ASP A 411 5.44 14.16 -9.03
N GLN A 412 4.22 14.63 -9.23
CA GLN A 412 3.73 15.89 -8.68
C GLN A 412 2.45 15.70 -7.90
N THR A 413 2.31 16.49 -6.84
CA THR A 413 1.04 16.65 -6.14
C THR A 413 0.60 18.10 -6.25
N VAL A 414 -0.66 18.32 -6.58
CA VAL A 414 -1.30 19.62 -6.66
C VAL A 414 -2.54 19.62 -5.78
N ASP A 415 -2.59 20.54 -4.83
CA ASP A 415 -3.72 20.67 -3.92
C ASP A 415 -4.65 21.78 -4.39
N ILE A 416 -5.95 21.50 -4.45
CA ILE A 416 -7.03 22.45 -4.79
C ILE A 416 -7.94 22.59 -3.59
N TYR A 417 -8.11 23.81 -3.13
CA TYR A 417 -8.90 24.14 -1.94
C TYR A 417 -10.23 24.82 -2.33
N TYR A 418 -11.31 24.46 -1.64
CA TYR A 418 -12.66 24.99 -1.84
C TYR A 418 -13.12 25.85 -0.67
#